data_92e3ae290825bb0472f9373fdef983b9
#
_entry.id   92e3ae290825bb0472f9373fdef983b9
#
_cell.length_a   1.000
_cell.length_b   1.000
_cell.length_c   1.000
_cell.angle_alpha   90.00
_cell.angle_beta   90.00
_cell.angle_gamma   90.00
#
_symmetry.space_group_name_H-M   'P 1'
#
loop_
_entity.id
_entity.type
_entity.pdbx_description
1 polymer ?
#
loop_
_entity_poly.entity_id
_entity_poly.type
_entity_poly.pdbx_seq_one_letter_code
_entity_poly.pdbx_strand_id
1 'polypeptide(L)'
;MSSPPFVIGWGEGMNVNAQRGAVLIVSLVFLLLLTLLATSSMQNATLQEKVAGTLKLRDASFQSAETALRIAEAKIVAPGFSLPACSSPATCLPPPEALTLSSSGAGGASEVSWVATRGGFYGIQQVGQTDQPAGGADGQLWTLYRVTAIGIQGDSRTVLESIHTQERRVMWRQRQ
;
A
#
# COMPACT_ATOMS: atom_id res chain seq x y z
N MET A 1 70.74 -42.17 59.36
CA MET A 1 69.78 -41.03 59.27
C MET A 1 69.14 -41.12 57.91
N SER A 2 67.97 -41.79 57.86
CA SER A 2 67.23 -41.97 56.61
C SER A 2 65.90 -41.23 56.75
N SER A 3 65.68 -40.26 55.88
CA SER A 3 64.46 -39.50 55.78
C SER A 3 63.36 -40.32 55.04
N PRO A 4 62.09 -40.29 55.46
CA PRO A 4 61.01 -40.96 54.71
C PRO A 4 60.56 -40.15 53.50
N PRO A 5 60.04 -40.80 52.45
CA PRO A 5 59.49 -40.09 51.28
C PRO A 5 58.13 -39.53 51.61
N PHE A 6 57.91 -38.27 51.18
CA PHE A 6 56.66 -37.56 51.22
C PHE A 6 55.76 -38.05 50.05
N VAL A 7 54.69 -38.78 50.37
CA VAL A 7 53.69 -39.23 49.39
C VAL A 7 52.54 -38.20 49.37
N ILE A 8 52.42 -37.43 48.30
CA ILE A 8 51.25 -36.58 48.02
C ILE A 8 50.15 -37.47 47.45
N GLY A 9 49.14 -37.78 48.28
CA GLY A 9 47.93 -38.46 47.81
C GLY A 9 47.02 -37.50 47.12
N TRP A 10 46.92 -37.54 45.81
CA TRP A 10 45.87 -36.93 45.03
C TRP A 10 44.72 -37.94 44.93
N GLY A 11 43.76 -37.84 45.82
CA GLY A 11 42.55 -38.67 45.82
C GLY A 11 41.30 -37.77 45.87
N GLU A 12 41.04 -37.01 44.84
CA GLU A 12 39.68 -36.47 44.66
C GLU A 12 38.95 -37.37 43.66
N GLY A 13 38.16 -38.30 44.21
CA GLY A 13 37.20 -39.05 43.46
C GLY A 13 36.13 -38.10 42.91
N MET A 14 36.31 -37.57 41.69
CA MET A 14 35.29 -36.81 40.99
C MET A 14 34.09 -37.71 40.75
N ASN A 15 32.92 -37.35 41.33
CA ASN A 15 31.67 -38.05 41.21
C ASN A 15 31.14 -37.98 39.77
N VAL A 16 31.55 -38.90 38.91
CA VAL A 16 31.23 -38.94 37.45
C VAL A 16 29.74 -39.06 37.20
N ASN A 17 28.96 -39.54 38.17
CA ASN A 17 27.50 -39.70 38.09
C ASN A 17 26.74 -38.35 38.25
N ALA A 18 27.27 -37.42 39.05
CA ALA A 18 26.68 -36.07 39.20
C ALA A 18 26.92 -35.21 37.94
N GLN A 19 28.02 -35.38 37.23
CA GLN A 19 28.33 -34.70 35.99
C GLN A 19 27.44 -35.14 34.83
N ARG A 20 27.04 -36.41 34.74
CA ARG A 20 26.14 -36.94 33.72
C ARG A 20 24.74 -36.35 33.83
N GLY A 21 24.21 -36.13 35.03
CA GLY A 21 22.92 -35.48 35.25
C GLY A 21 22.91 -33.99 34.87
N ALA A 22 23.97 -33.28 35.18
CA ALA A 22 24.12 -31.84 34.81
C ALA A 22 24.18 -31.64 33.31
N VAL A 23 24.91 -32.48 32.57
CA VAL A 23 25.00 -32.41 31.10
C VAL A 23 23.62 -32.62 30.46
N LEU A 24 22.81 -33.52 30.99
CA LEU A 24 21.48 -33.76 30.42
C LEU A 24 20.54 -32.58 30.63
N ILE A 25 20.60 -31.91 31.77
CA ILE A 25 19.82 -30.68 32.04
C ILE A 25 20.28 -29.54 31.10
N VAL A 26 21.57 -29.35 30.99
CA VAL A 26 22.15 -28.31 30.10
C VAL A 26 21.74 -28.56 28.63
N SER A 27 21.85 -29.79 28.14
CA SER A 27 21.45 -30.12 26.77
C SER A 27 19.95 -29.92 26.55
N LEU A 28 19.10 -30.20 27.54
CA LEU A 28 17.65 -29.97 27.46
C LEU A 28 17.32 -28.48 27.41
N VAL A 29 18.00 -27.66 28.22
CA VAL A 29 17.85 -26.19 28.20
C VAL A 29 18.33 -25.61 26.83
N PHE A 30 19.46 -26.09 26.31
CA PHE A 30 19.95 -25.70 24.99
C PHE A 30 18.96 -26.04 23.87
N LEU A 31 18.37 -27.22 23.91
CA LEU A 31 17.39 -27.69 22.95
C LEU A 31 16.13 -26.80 22.98
N LEU A 32 15.68 -26.45 24.21
CA LEU A 32 14.53 -25.55 24.42
C LEU A 32 14.83 -24.16 23.88
N LEU A 33 16.01 -23.60 24.11
CA LEU A 33 16.39 -22.30 23.59
C LEU A 33 16.48 -22.30 22.05
N LEU A 34 17.05 -23.36 21.45
CA LEU A 34 17.12 -23.49 20.00
C LEU A 34 15.73 -23.62 19.37
N THR A 35 14.80 -24.35 19.99
CA THR A 35 13.42 -24.46 19.48
C THR A 35 12.67 -23.13 19.57
N LEU A 36 12.86 -22.35 20.64
CA LEU A 36 12.28 -21.01 20.76
C LEU A 36 12.81 -20.05 19.69
N LEU A 37 14.12 -20.07 19.42
CA LEU A 37 14.73 -19.27 18.36
C LEU A 37 14.21 -19.67 16.97
N ALA A 38 14.09 -20.97 16.71
CA ALA A 38 13.58 -21.48 15.44
C ALA A 38 12.12 -21.06 15.19
N THR A 39 11.26 -21.19 16.21
CA THR A 39 9.84 -20.80 16.09
C THR A 39 9.68 -19.28 15.92
N SER A 40 10.46 -18.47 16.63
CA SER A 40 10.47 -17.00 16.48
C SER A 40 10.89 -16.58 15.07
N SER A 41 11.91 -17.21 14.51
CA SER A 41 12.37 -16.93 13.13
C SER A 41 11.30 -17.24 12.09
N MET A 42 10.57 -18.36 12.25
CA MET A 42 9.52 -18.76 11.33
C MET A 42 8.31 -17.80 11.38
N GLN A 43 7.94 -17.29 12.55
CA GLN A 43 6.89 -16.29 12.70
C GLN A 43 7.24 -15.00 11.98
N ASN A 44 8.48 -14.52 12.09
CA ASN A 44 8.94 -13.32 11.39
C ASN A 44 8.90 -13.50 9.87
N ALA A 45 9.28 -14.65 9.35
CA ALA A 45 9.23 -14.93 7.92
C ALA A 45 7.80 -14.89 7.35
N THR A 46 6.84 -15.48 8.05
CA THR A 46 5.41 -15.47 7.63
C THR A 46 4.80 -14.08 7.69
N LEU A 47 5.18 -13.25 8.67
CA LEU A 47 4.74 -11.85 8.74
C LEU A 47 5.31 -11.04 7.58
N GLN A 48 6.58 -11.20 7.24
CA GLN A 48 7.21 -10.52 6.11
C GLN A 48 6.55 -10.90 4.78
N GLU A 49 6.21 -12.17 4.58
CA GLU A 49 5.51 -12.63 3.39
C GLU A 49 4.12 -11.99 3.25
N LYS A 50 3.34 -11.92 4.34
CA LYS A 50 2.03 -11.24 4.36
C LYS A 50 2.17 -9.75 4.04
N VAL A 51 3.14 -9.06 4.65
CA VAL A 51 3.40 -7.64 4.38
C VAL A 51 3.79 -7.43 2.92
N ALA A 52 4.70 -8.25 2.38
CA ALA A 52 5.09 -8.17 0.97
C ALA A 52 3.91 -8.41 0.03
N GLY A 53 3.02 -9.36 0.35
CA GLY A 53 1.80 -9.63 -0.41
C GLY A 53 0.84 -8.44 -0.42
N THR A 54 0.60 -7.81 0.73
CA THR A 54 -0.29 -6.63 0.82
C THR A 54 0.30 -5.42 0.09
N LEU A 55 1.60 -5.20 0.18
CA LEU A 55 2.29 -4.14 -0.55
C LEU A 55 2.18 -4.34 -2.06
N LYS A 56 2.35 -5.56 -2.56
CA LYS A 56 2.19 -5.89 -3.97
C LYS A 56 0.78 -5.58 -4.49
N LEU A 57 -0.26 -5.94 -3.73
CA LEU A 57 -1.64 -5.63 -4.11
C LEU A 57 -1.89 -4.11 -4.12
N ARG A 58 -1.36 -3.40 -3.14
CA ARG A 58 -1.47 -1.94 -3.06
C ARG A 58 -0.78 -1.24 -4.24
N ASP A 59 0.43 -1.67 -4.58
CA ASP A 59 1.16 -1.18 -5.73
C ASP A 59 0.42 -1.44 -7.04
N ALA A 60 -0.11 -2.64 -7.23
CA ALA A 60 -0.88 -3.00 -8.41
C ALA A 60 -2.19 -2.21 -8.52
N SER A 61 -2.89 -1.95 -7.41
CA SER A 61 -4.08 -1.08 -7.41
C SER A 61 -3.72 0.37 -7.74
N PHE A 62 -2.59 0.86 -7.23
CA PHE A 62 -2.10 2.21 -7.57
C PHE A 62 -1.78 2.34 -9.07
N GLN A 63 -1.05 1.40 -9.65
CA GLN A 63 -0.74 1.39 -11.08
C GLN A 63 -2.00 1.31 -11.95
N SER A 64 -3.00 0.54 -11.53
CA SER A 64 -4.31 0.48 -12.22
C SER A 64 -5.04 1.82 -12.15
N ALA A 65 -5.05 2.47 -11.00
CA ALA A 65 -5.64 3.79 -10.83
C ALA A 65 -4.91 4.86 -11.66
N GLU A 66 -3.57 4.84 -11.68
CA GLU A 66 -2.78 5.75 -12.51
C GLU A 66 -3.05 5.55 -14.01
N THR A 67 -3.17 4.30 -14.43
CA THR A 67 -3.52 3.98 -15.82
C THR A 67 -4.91 4.53 -16.18
N ALA A 68 -5.90 4.33 -15.32
CA ALA A 68 -7.25 4.86 -15.51
C ALA A 68 -7.25 6.40 -15.54
N LEU A 69 -6.45 7.04 -14.66
CA LEU A 69 -6.29 8.49 -14.62
C LEU A 69 -5.74 9.03 -15.93
N ARG A 70 -4.67 8.44 -16.45
CA ARG A 70 -4.05 8.84 -17.73
C ARG A 70 -4.99 8.66 -18.91
N ILE A 71 -5.78 7.59 -18.95
CA ILE A 71 -6.78 7.38 -19.99
C ILE A 71 -7.83 8.50 -19.96
N ALA A 72 -8.31 8.88 -18.78
CA ALA A 72 -9.28 9.94 -18.62
C ALA A 72 -8.71 11.31 -19.01
N GLU A 73 -7.48 11.63 -18.61
CA GLU A 73 -6.79 12.87 -18.96
C GLU A 73 -6.55 12.99 -20.48
N ALA A 74 -6.17 11.88 -21.12
CA ALA A 74 -6.04 11.85 -22.58
C ALA A 74 -7.35 12.13 -23.33
N LYS A 75 -8.51 11.76 -22.75
CA LYS A 75 -9.82 12.12 -23.30
C LYS A 75 -10.12 13.60 -23.19
N ILE A 76 -9.72 14.25 -22.08
CA ILE A 76 -9.92 15.70 -21.88
C ILE A 76 -9.15 16.52 -22.94
N VAL A 77 -7.95 16.06 -23.27
CA VAL A 77 -7.09 16.72 -24.28
C VAL A 77 -7.57 16.47 -25.71
N ALA A 78 -8.41 15.46 -25.92
CA ALA A 78 -8.91 15.15 -27.26
C ALA A 78 -9.75 16.29 -27.84
N PRO A 79 -9.60 16.63 -29.14
CA PRO A 79 -10.37 17.68 -29.77
C PRO A 79 -11.88 17.47 -29.65
N GLY A 80 -12.62 18.50 -29.29
CA GLY A 80 -14.07 18.45 -29.15
C GLY A 80 -14.59 17.86 -27.84
N PHE A 81 -13.73 17.53 -26.88
CA PHE A 81 -14.17 17.07 -25.56
C PHE A 81 -14.86 18.20 -24.80
N SER A 82 -16.07 17.95 -24.36
CA SER A 82 -16.81 18.84 -23.46
C SER A 82 -17.75 18.03 -22.58
N LEU A 83 -18.01 18.53 -21.41
CA LEU A 83 -19.00 18.01 -20.47
C LEU A 83 -19.83 19.16 -19.94
N PRO A 84 -21.09 18.94 -19.54
CA PRO A 84 -21.86 19.95 -18.82
C PRO A 84 -21.17 20.26 -17.49
N ALA A 85 -21.20 21.55 -17.11
CA ALA A 85 -20.67 21.97 -15.81
C ALA A 85 -21.53 21.37 -14.69
N CYS A 86 -20.91 21.00 -13.58
CA CYS A 86 -21.63 20.58 -12.40
C CYS A 86 -22.56 21.71 -11.91
N SER A 87 -23.78 21.35 -11.49
CA SER A 87 -24.85 22.31 -11.18
C SER A 87 -25.18 22.43 -9.70
N SER A 88 -24.65 21.54 -8.87
CA SER A 88 -24.96 21.50 -7.44
C SER A 88 -23.71 21.14 -6.63
N PRO A 89 -23.69 21.44 -5.32
CA PRO A 89 -22.60 20.98 -4.45
C PRO A 89 -22.36 19.46 -4.52
N ALA A 90 -23.41 18.66 -4.64
CA ALA A 90 -23.31 17.22 -4.72
C ALA A 90 -22.58 16.76 -6.01
N THR A 91 -22.87 17.41 -7.14
CA THR A 91 -22.25 17.07 -8.44
C THR A 91 -20.88 17.72 -8.64
N CYS A 92 -20.55 18.79 -7.87
CA CYS A 92 -19.26 19.48 -7.94
C CYS A 92 -18.23 18.99 -6.92
N LEU A 93 -18.65 18.30 -5.87
CA LEU A 93 -17.73 17.71 -4.90
C LEU A 93 -17.04 16.44 -5.46
N PRO A 94 -15.92 16.02 -4.87
CA PRO A 94 -15.32 14.74 -5.18
C PRO A 94 -16.31 13.60 -4.97
N PRO A 95 -16.50 12.69 -5.95
CA PRO A 95 -17.50 11.63 -5.87
C PRO A 95 -17.30 10.74 -4.65
N PRO A 96 -18.24 10.68 -3.68
CA PRO A 96 -18.09 9.84 -2.49
C PRO A 96 -18.12 8.35 -2.83
N GLU A 97 -18.87 7.97 -3.84
CA GLU A 97 -18.99 6.59 -4.33
C GLU A 97 -17.70 6.00 -4.86
N ALA A 98 -16.69 6.82 -5.19
CA ALA A 98 -15.38 6.34 -5.64
C ALA A 98 -14.71 5.38 -4.64
N LEU A 99 -15.06 5.49 -3.36
CA LEU A 99 -14.52 4.62 -2.31
C LEU A 99 -15.17 3.22 -2.28
N THR A 100 -16.38 3.08 -2.84
CA THR A 100 -17.18 1.85 -2.77
C THR A 100 -17.59 1.30 -4.14
N LEU A 101 -17.34 2.03 -5.24
CA LEU A 101 -17.76 1.68 -6.59
C LEU A 101 -17.24 0.30 -6.99
N SER A 102 -18.13 -0.56 -7.51
CA SER A 102 -17.81 -1.91 -7.98
C SER A 102 -18.16 -2.16 -9.44
N SER A 103 -18.87 -1.24 -10.10
CA SER A 103 -19.30 -1.38 -11.49
C SER A 103 -19.27 -0.05 -12.23
N SER A 104 -19.17 -0.12 -13.57
CA SER A 104 -19.30 1.06 -14.44
C SER A 104 -20.75 1.49 -14.60
N GLY A 105 -20.97 2.71 -15.05
CA GLY A 105 -22.29 3.29 -15.31
C GLY A 105 -22.48 4.64 -14.63
N ALA A 106 -23.71 5.13 -14.65
CA ALA A 106 -24.06 6.36 -13.93
C ALA A 106 -23.94 6.11 -12.43
N GLY A 107 -23.20 6.94 -11.73
CA GLY A 107 -22.91 6.77 -10.31
C GLY A 107 -23.69 7.72 -9.42
N GLY A 108 -24.20 7.19 -8.34
CA GLY A 108 -24.61 7.80 -7.08
C GLY A 108 -25.05 9.27 -7.08
N ALA A 109 -24.75 9.96 -5.98
CA ALA A 109 -25.11 11.34 -5.76
C ALA A 109 -24.30 12.36 -6.60
N SER A 110 -23.14 11.96 -7.12
CA SER A 110 -22.29 12.82 -7.95
C SER A 110 -22.71 12.89 -9.41
N GLU A 111 -23.59 12.00 -9.88
CA GLU A 111 -24.03 11.86 -11.27
C GLU A 111 -22.86 11.59 -12.24
N VAL A 112 -21.70 11.17 -11.74
CA VAL A 112 -20.54 10.86 -12.55
C VAL A 112 -20.78 9.60 -13.37
N SER A 113 -20.50 9.68 -14.67
CA SER A 113 -20.47 8.49 -15.53
C SER A 113 -19.13 7.76 -15.36
N TRP A 114 -19.18 6.58 -14.76
CA TRP A 114 -18.01 5.75 -14.50
C TRP A 114 -17.73 4.82 -15.68
N VAL A 115 -16.52 4.92 -16.20
CA VAL A 115 -16.03 4.11 -17.32
C VAL A 115 -15.07 3.05 -16.80
N ALA A 116 -15.30 1.79 -17.16
CA ALA A 116 -14.44 0.69 -16.78
C ALA A 116 -13.12 0.73 -17.56
N THR A 117 -12.05 0.35 -16.87
CA THR A 117 -10.70 0.11 -17.43
C THR A 117 -10.18 -1.24 -16.96
N ARG A 118 -9.00 -1.66 -17.44
CA ARG A 118 -8.36 -2.86 -16.92
C ARG A 118 -7.94 -2.62 -15.45
N GLY A 119 -8.66 -3.24 -14.53
CA GLY A 119 -8.38 -3.20 -13.09
C GLY A 119 -8.93 -1.97 -12.36
N GLY A 120 -9.92 -1.27 -12.93
CA GLY A 120 -10.53 -0.14 -12.24
C GLY A 120 -11.53 0.66 -13.04
N PHE A 121 -11.72 1.91 -12.65
CA PHE A 121 -12.70 2.81 -13.24
C PHE A 121 -12.15 4.24 -13.26
N TYR A 122 -12.70 5.08 -14.13
CA TYR A 122 -12.53 6.53 -14.00
C TYR A 122 -13.85 7.25 -14.26
N GLY A 123 -13.96 8.45 -13.70
CA GLY A 123 -15.02 9.40 -13.94
C GLY A 123 -14.45 10.79 -14.14
N ILE A 124 -15.14 11.62 -14.93
CA ILE A 124 -14.74 12.99 -15.23
C ILE A 124 -15.89 13.91 -14.89
N GLN A 125 -15.62 15.03 -14.21
CA GLN A 125 -16.56 16.11 -13.89
C GLN A 125 -16.00 17.44 -14.41
N GLN A 126 -16.81 18.27 -15.02
CA GLN A 126 -16.46 19.68 -15.23
C GLN A 126 -16.81 20.44 -13.95
N VAL A 127 -15.79 20.92 -13.23
CA VAL A 127 -15.96 21.52 -11.89
C VAL A 127 -15.97 23.05 -11.90
N GLY A 128 -15.75 23.67 -13.05
CA GLY A 128 -15.78 25.11 -13.18
C GLY A 128 -14.84 25.64 -14.24
N GLN A 129 -14.62 26.95 -14.19
CA GLN A 129 -13.68 27.67 -15.05
C GLN A 129 -12.83 28.62 -14.23
N THR A 130 -11.63 28.94 -14.72
CA THR A 130 -10.71 29.90 -14.10
C THR A 130 -9.98 30.67 -15.17
N ASP A 131 -9.64 31.91 -14.91
CA ASP A 131 -8.78 32.79 -15.74
C ASP A 131 -7.32 32.77 -15.27
N GLN A 132 -7.03 32.10 -14.14
CA GLN A 132 -5.70 32.01 -13.54
C GLN A 132 -5.36 30.55 -13.14
N PRO A 133 -5.23 29.62 -14.09
CA PRO A 133 -4.80 28.28 -13.76
C PRO A 133 -3.31 28.28 -13.39
N ALA A 134 -2.91 27.50 -12.42
CA ALA A 134 -1.52 27.36 -12.05
C ALA A 134 -0.64 27.01 -13.26
N GLY A 135 0.25 27.97 -13.63
CA GLY A 135 1.16 27.89 -14.78
C GLY A 135 0.50 28.06 -16.17
N GLY A 136 -0.76 28.53 -16.28
CA GLY A 136 -1.41 28.94 -17.52
C GLY A 136 -1.12 30.39 -17.89
N ALA A 137 -1.54 30.77 -19.09
CA ALA A 137 -1.54 32.17 -19.48
C ALA A 137 -2.66 32.93 -18.76
N ASP A 138 -2.33 34.06 -18.17
CA ASP A 138 -3.31 34.93 -17.51
C ASP A 138 -4.29 35.53 -18.53
N GLY A 139 -5.56 35.67 -18.08
CA GLY A 139 -6.61 36.31 -18.88
C GLY A 139 -7.31 35.42 -19.92
N GLN A 140 -6.92 34.16 -20.04
CA GLN A 140 -7.65 33.16 -20.81
C GLN A 140 -8.54 32.33 -19.89
N LEU A 141 -9.80 32.13 -20.29
CA LEU A 141 -10.73 31.30 -19.52
C LEU A 141 -10.45 29.83 -19.80
N TRP A 142 -10.11 29.11 -18.73
CA TRP A 142 -9.79 27.66 -18.75
C TRP A 142 -10.90 26.86 -18.09
N THR A 143 -11.36 25.83 -18.77
CA THR A 143 -12.29 24.87 -18.17
C THR A 143 -11.53 23.88 -17.29
N LEU A 144 -12.00 23.66 -16.07
CA LEU A 144 -11.43 22.75 -15.11
C LEU A 144 -12.23 21.45 -15.06
N TYR A 145 -11.53 20.36 -15.23
CA TYR A 145 -12.06 19.01 -15.12
C TYR A 145 -11.45 18.31 -13.90
N ARG A 146 -12.28 17.73 -13.07
CA ARG A 146 -11.84 16.74 -12.08
C ARG A 146 -11.87 15.37 -12.71
N VAL A 147 -10.77 14.65 -12.64
CA VAL A 147 -10.68 13.24 -12.96
C VAL A 147 -10.57 12.48 -11.65
N THR A 148 -11.45 11.51 -11.44
CA THR A 148 -11.36 10.56 -10.34
C THR A 148 -11.14 9.18 -10.93
N ALA A 149 -10.03 8.55 -10.55
CA ALA A 149 -9.65 7.23 -11.03
C ALA A 149 -9.53 6.24 -9.88
N ILE A 150 -10.01 5.03 -10.09
CA ILE A 150 -10.08 3.97 -9.09
C ILE A 150 -9.31 2.78 -9.64
N GLY A 151 -8.36 2.27 -8.88
CA GLY A 151 -7.68 1.01 -9.15
C GLY A 151 -8.06 -0.03 -8.09
N ILE A 152 -8.34 -1.26 -8.53
CA ILE A 152 -8.76 -2.36 -7.66
C ILE A 152 -7.90 -3.57 -7.97
N GLN A 153 -7.31 -4.16 -6.93
CA GLN A 153 -6.52 -5.37 -7.05
C GLN A 153 -6.71 -6.25 -5.80
N GLY A 154 -7.44 -7.34 -5.93
CA GLY A 154 -7.92 -8.10 -4.77
C GLY A 154 -8.71 -7.19 -3.83
N ASP A 155 -8.34 -7.18 -2.55
CA ASP A 155 -8.95 -6.32 -1.52
C ASP A 155 -8.36 -4.90 -1.47
N SER A 156 -7.34 -4.62 -2.28
CA SER A 156 -6.70 -3.30 -2.31
C SER A 156 -7.41 -2.38 -3.29
N ARG A 157 -7.73 -1.18 -2.80
CA ARG A 157 -8.32 -0.09 -3.57
C ARG A 157 -7.48 1.16 -3.45
N THR A 158 -7.24 1.81 -4.58
CA THR A 158 -6.58 3.13 -4.63
C THR A 158 -7.47 4.08 -5.40
N VAL A 159 -7.69 5.27 -4.87
CA VAL A 159 -8.44 6.35 -5.54
C VAL A 159 -7.50 7.52 -5.76
N LEU A 160 -7.35 7.92 -7.01
CA LEU A 160 -6.56 9.08 -7.43
C LEU A 160 -7.47 10.14 -7.99
N GLU A 161 -7.15 11.40 -7.71
CA GLU A 161 -7.82 12.56 -8.28
C GLU A 161 -6.81 13.49 -8.93
N SER A 162 -7.18 14.04 -10.08
CA SER A 162 -6.48 15.18 -10.66
C SER A 162 -7.45 16.27 -11.05
N ILE A 163 -6.93 17.51 -11.09
CA ILE A 163 -7.59 18.62 -11.78
C ILE A 163 -6.80 18.88 -13.07
N HIS A 164 -7.50 18.90 -14.17
CA HIS A 164 -6.96 19.03 -15.50
C HIS A 164 -7.65 20.17 -16.27
N THR A 165 -6.91 20.92 -17.04
CA THR A 165 -7.45 21.79 -18.08
C THR A 165 -7.50 21.03 -19.40
N GLN A 166 -7.93 21.64 -20.52
CA GLN A 166 -7.80 20.99 -21.83
C GLN A 166 -6.36 20.70 -22.24
N GLU A 167 -5.35 21.35 -21.63
CA GLU A 167 -3.96 21.21 -22.06
C GLU A 167 -3.11 20.38 -21.10
N ARG A 168 -3.39 20.47 -19.78
CA ARG A 168 -2.49 19.88 -18.79
C ARG A 168 -3.14 19.62 -17.45
N ARG A 169 -2.46 18.76 -16.67
CA ARG A 169 -2.76 18.54 -15.27
C ARG A 169 -2.30 19.72 -14.42
N VAL A 170 -3.20 20.26 -13.60
CA VAL A 170 -2.95 21.36 -12.67
C VAL A 170 -2.55 20.84 -11.29
N MET A 171 -3.24 19.81 -10.81
CA MET A 171 -2.95 19.17 -9.51
C MET A 171 -3.29 17.67 -9.53
N TRP A 172 -2.73 16.98 -8.58
CA TRP A 172 -2.95 15.55 -8.38
C TRP A 172 -2.87 15.19 -6.90
N ARG A 173 -3.72 14.26 -6.46
CA ARG A 173 -3.70 13.72 -5.09
C ARG A 173 -4.21 12.29 -5.04
N GLN A 174 -3.82 11.55 -4.01
CA GLN A 174 -4.43 10.30 -3.61
C GLN A 174 -5.50 10.60 -2.54
N ARG A 175 -6.67 10.00 -2.69
CA ARG A 175 -7.72 10.00 -1.66
C ARG A 175 -7.55 8.78 -0.76
N GLN A 176 -7.76 8.97 0.52
CA GLN A 176 -7.81 7.92 1.53
C GLN A 176 -9.24 7.75 2.05
#